data_dbac58e63d23553c6fb58cae342b6da4
#
_entry.id   dbac58e63d23553c6fb58cae342b6da4
#
_cell.length_a   1.000
_cell.length_b   1.000
_cell.length_c   1.000
_cell.angle_alpha   90.00
_cell.angle_beta   90.00
_cell.angle_gamma   90.00
#
_symmetry.space_group_name_H-M   'P 1'
#
loop_
_entity.id
_entity.type
_entity.pdbx_description
1 polymer ?
#
loop_
_entity_poly.entity_id
_entity_poly.type
_entity_poly.pdbx_seq_one_letter_code
_entity_poly.pdbx_strand_id
1 'polypeptide(L)' 'KVATARTITGFYIKSASGTVTATLKNGSDTVKAASVSSSSGDQTSLANTSVAADAVLTIVTSSNSSALDVIFNVEYTTAL' A
#
# COMPACT_ATOMS: atom_id res chain seq x y z
N LYS A 1 7.18 7.78 7.93
CA LYS A 1 8.53 8.15 7.50
C LYS A 1 9.48 7.00 7.78
N VAL A 2 10.27 6.61 6.78
CA VAL A 2 11.17 5.47 6.88
C VAL A 2 12.55 5.94 7.35
N ALA A 3 13.04 5.39 8.47
CA ALA A 3 14.31 5.83 9.06
C ALA A 3 15.53 5.31 8.28
N THR A 4 15.43 4.14 7.65
CA THR A 4 16.52 3.52 6.88
C THR A 4 15.98 3.05 5.53
N ALA A 5 16.86 2.93 4.54
CA ALA A 5 16.47 2.40 3.23
C ALA A 5 15.90 0.98 3.36
N ARG A 6 14.83 0.68 2.61
CA ARG A 6 14.13 -0.60 2.67
C ARG A 6 13.64 -1.00 1.29
N THR A 7 13.30 -2.27 1.14
CA THR A 7 12.63 -2.77 -0.07
C THR A 7 11.27 -3.33 0.32
N ILE A 8 10.22 -2.84 -0.33
CA ILE A 8 8.87 -3.35 -0.12
C ILE A 8 8.76 -4.73 -0.76
N THR A 9 8.34 -5.72 0.01
CA THR A 9 8.20 -7.10 -0.45
C THR A 9 6.76 -7.57 -0.53
N GLY A 10 5.83 -6.85 0.11
CA GLY A 10 4.42 -7.22 0.07
C GLY A 10 3.51 -6.07 0.47
N PHE A 11 2.29 -6.12 -0.01
CA PHE A 11 1.24 -5.17 0.35
C PHE A 11 -0.07 -5.93 0.46
N TYR A 12 -0.67 -5.88 1.63
CA TYR A 12 -1.96 -6.51 1.93
C TYR A 12 -2.94 -5.41 2.27
N ILE A 13 -4.12 -5.43 1.64
CA ILE A 13 -5.18 -4.47 1.94
C ILE A 13 -6.55 -5.09 1.66
N LYS A 14 -7.49 -4.87 2.55
CA LYS A 14 -8.88 -5.25 2.33
C LYS A 14 -9.81 -4.36 3.15
N SER A 15 -11.08 -4.33 2.77
CA SER A 15 -12.14 -3.71 3.56
C SER A 15 -13.04 -4.77 4.17
N ALA A 16 -13.73 -4.45 5.26
CA ALA A 16 -14.73 -5.34 5.85
C ALA A 16 -15.97 -5.40 4.97
N SER A 17 -16.33 -4.28 4.34
CA SER A 17 -17.46 -4.20 3.40
C SER A 17 -17.27 -3.00 2.48
N GLY A 18 -18.03 -2.96 1.38
CA GLY A 18 -17.91 -1.89 0.40
C GLY A 18 -16.65 -1.98 -0.43
N THR A 19 -16.41 -0.96 -1.25
CA THR A 19 -15.23 -0.90 -2.13
C THR A 19 -14.58 0.47 -2.06
N VAL A 20 -13.27 0.49 -2.33
CA VAL A 20 -12.49 1.72 -2.41
C VAL A 20 -11.28 1.46 -3.29
N THR A 21 -10.82 2.49 -4.02
CA THR A 21 -9.54 2.40 -4.71
C THR A 21 -8.46 2.94 -3.77
N ALA A 22 -7.46 2.13 -3.48
CA ALA A 22 -6.34 2.51 -2.63
C ALA A 22 -5.05 2.48 -3.43
N THR A 23 -4.25 3.51 -3.30
CA THR A 23 -2.96 3.62 -3.98
C THR A 23 -1.87 3.77 -2.93
N LEU A 24 -0.96 2.80 -2.88
CA LEU A 24 0.24 2.89 -2.05
C LEU A 24 1.30 3.62 -2.85
N LYS A 25 1.87 4.67 -2.27
CA LYS A 25 2.88 5.49 -2.92
C LYS A 25 4.17 5.53 -2.10
N ASN A 26 5.27 5.50 -2.82
CA ASN A 26 6.61 5.70 -2.30
C ASN A 26 7.04 7.11 -2.74
N GLY A 27 6.90 8.10 -1.85
CA GLY A 27 7.02 9.49 -2.24
C GLY A 27 5.93 9.84 -3.26
N SER A 28 6.32 10.25 -4.46
CA SER A 28 5.40 10.53 -5.56
C SER A 28 5.18 9.34 -6.50
N ASP A 29 5.92 8.25 -6.31
CA ASP A 29 5.87 7.08 -7.19
C ASP A 29 4.82 6.08 -6.70
N THR A 30 4.02 5.55 -7.63
CA THR A 30 3.00 4.55 -7.31
C THR A 30 3.64 3.17 -7.15
N VAL A 31 3.42 2.55 -6.00
CA VAL A 31 3.79 1.16 -5.76
C VAL A 31 2.69 0.22 -6.24
N LYS A 32 1.46 0.50 -5.85
CA LYS A 32 0.30 -0.29 -6.27
C LYS A 32 -0.98 0.52 -6.14
N ALA A 33 -1.78 0.52 -7.18
CA ALA A 33 -3.15 0.99 -7.15
C ALA A 33 -4.06 -0.23 -7.17
N ALA A 34 -4.94 -0.37 -6.20
CA ALA A 34 -5.78 -1.56 -6.04
C ALA A 34 -7.23 -1.17 -5.84
N SER A 35 -8.13 -1.93 -6.46
CA SER A 35 -9.55 -1.89 -6.14
C SER A 35 -9.79 -2.82 -4.97
N VAL A 36 -10.15 -2.25 -3.83
CA VAL A 36 -10.22 -2.96 -2.55
C VAL A 36 -11.65 -3.32 -2.21
N SER A 37 -11.86 -4.56 -1.81
CA SER A 37 -13.16 -5.06 -1.36
C SER A 37 -12.93 -6.04 -0.19
N SER A 38 -14.01 -6.64 0.30
CA SER A 38 -13.92 -7.65 1.36
C SER A 38 -13.23 -8.94 0.89
N SER A 39 -13.12 -9.16 -0.41
CA SER A 39 -12.41 -10.30 -0.99
C SER A 39 -10.97 -9.97 -1.41
N SER A 40 -10.53 -8.73 -1.20
CA SER A 40 -9.14 -8.34 -1.46
C SER A 40 -8.20 -8.94 -0.40
N GLY A 41 -6.93 -8.72 -0.55
CA GLY A 41 -5.90 -9.23 0.35
C GLY A 41 -4.53 -8.88 -0.18
N ASP A 42 -3.68 -9.90 -0.35
CA ASP A 42 -2.33 -9.71 -0.87
C ASP A 42 -2.34 -9.14 -2.28
N GLN A 43 -1.56 -8.09 -2.48
CA GLN A 43 -1.39 -7.47 -3.78
C GLN A 43 -0.09 -7.95 -4.42
N THR A 44 -0.11 -8.06 -5.73
CA THR A 44 1.04 -8.51 -6.53
C THR A 44 1.42 -7.43 -7.55
N SER A 45 2.50 -7.67 -8.29
CA SER A 45 2.97 -6.73 -9.32
C SER A 45 3.27 -5.34 -8.76
N LEU A 46 4.00 -5.32 -7.64
CA LEU A 46 4.42 -4.06 -7.01
C LEU A 46 5.53 -3.40 -7.81
N ALA A 47 5.49 -2.07 -7.91
CA ALA A 47 6.49 -1.26 -8.58
C ALA A 47 7.11 -0.28 -7.58
N ASN A 48 8.24 0.33 -7.95
CA ASN A 48 8.88 1.38 -7.16
C ASN A 48 9.10 0.97 -5.70
N THR A 49 9.54 -0.28 -5.50
CA THR A 49 9.63 -0.90 -4.17
C THR A 49 10.88 -0.51 -3.39
N SER A 50 11.85 0.14 -4.03
CA SER A 50 13.06 0.61 -3.35
C SER A 50 12.76 1.91 -2.61
N VAL A 51 12.79 1.87 -1.30
CA VAL A 51 12.43 3.01 -0.44
C VAL A 51 13.70 3.58 0.16
N ALA A 52 13.99 4.84 -0.15
CA ALA A 52 15.14 5.53 0.41
C ALA A 52 14.93 5.87 1.90
N ALA A 53 16.02 6.09 2.61
CA ALA A 53 15.93 6.60 3.98
C ALA A 53 15.18 7.95 3.99
N ASP A 54 14.35 8.14 5.00
CA ASP A 54 13.50 9.33 5.18
C ASP A 54 12.42 9.51 4.11
N ALA A 55 12.20 8.54 3.24
CA ALA A 55 11.06 8.57 2.33
C ALA A 55 9.74 8.41 3.08
N VAL A 56 8.68 8.97 2.53
CA VAL A 56 7.34 8.88 3.09
C VAL A 56 6.50 7.92 2.25
N LEU A 57 5.97 6.90 2.89
CA LEU A 57 4.98 6.00 2.28
C LEU A 57 3.59 6.54 2.58
N THR A 58 2.76 6.63 1.55
CA THR A 58 1.41 7.20 1.65
C THR A 58 0.40 6.26 1.03
N ILE A 59 -0.77 6.15 1.64
CA ILE A 59 -1.91 5.47 1.04
C ILE A 59 -2.96 6.53 0.71
N VAL A 60 -3.31 6.62 -0.57
CA VAL A 60 -4.32 7.55 -1.07
C VAL A 60 -5.55 6.73 -1.43
N THR A 61 -6.70 7.12 -0.90
CA THR A 61 -7.97 6.46 -1.22
C THR A 61 -8.82 7.34 -2.12
N SER A 62 -9.56 6.70 -3.02
CA SER A 62 -10.46 7.37 -3.94
C SER A 62 -11.60 6.42 -4.32
N SER A 63 -12.64 6.95 -4.98
CA SER A 63 -13.77 6.15 -5.45
C SER A 63 -14.36 5.26 -4.36
N ASN A 64 -14.49 5.81 -3.14
CA ASN A 64 -15.03 5.08 -2.00
C ASN A 64 -16.53 4.82 -2.20
N SER A 65 -16.93 3.54 -2.14
CA SER A 65 -18.32 3.12 -2.22
C SER A 65 -18.66 2.34 -0.95
N SER A 66 -18.94 3.08 0.12
CA SER A 66 -19.34 2.53 1.42
C SER A 66 -18.32 1.57 2.03
N ALA A 67 -17.04 1.79 1.77
CA ALA A 67 -15.98 0.97 2.38
C ALA A 67 -15.91 1.22 3.88
N LEU A 68 -15.84 0.14 4.65
CA LEU A 68 -15.75 0.16 6.10
C LEU A 68 -14.54 -0.65 6.55
N ASP A 69 -13.89 -0.18 7.61
CA ASP A 69 -12.81 -0.90 8.30
C ASP A 69 -11.73 -1.40 7.33
N VAL A 70 -11.19 -0.47 6.56
CA VAL A 70 -10.08 -0.79 5.64
C VAL A 70 -8.83 -1.05 6.46
N ILE A 71 -8.26 -2.23 6.30
CA ILE A 71 -7.01 -2.61 6.96
C ILE A 71 -5.93 -2.85 5.92
N PHE A 72 -4.68 -2.52 6.27
CA PHE A 72 -3.57 -2.72 5.36
C PHE A 72 -2.30 -3.09 6.13
N ASN A 73 -1.38 -3.73 5.43
CA ASN A 73 -0.07 -4.07 5.93
C ASN A 73 0.93 -3.97 4.78
N VAL A 74 2.06 -3.33 5.06
CA VAL A 74 3.18 -3.24 4.10
C VAL A 74 4.33 -4.05 4.66
N GLU A 75 4.75 -5.06 3.90
CA GLU A 75 5.89 -5.90 4.26
C GLU A 75 7.14 -5.39 3.55
N TYR A 76 8.26 -5.39 4.26
CA TYR A 76 9.50 -4.89 3.71
C TYR A 76 10.70 -5.56 4.35
N THR A 77 11.84 -5.46 3.65
CA THR A 77 13.13 -5.89 4.19
C THR A 77 13.99 -4.65 4.48
N THR A 78 14.81 -4.72 5.51
CA THR A 78 15.75 -3.66 5.82
C THR A 78 17.00 -3.84 4.96
N ALA A 79 17.45 -2.76 4.34
CA ALA A 79 18.74 -2.76 3.65
C ALA A 79 19.88 -2.74 4.68
N LEU A 80 20.86 -3.56 4.45
CA LEU A 80 22.03 -3.65 5.32
C LEU A 80 23.21 -2.87 4.73
#